data_185a9daf48ba0704ee7d722680095a6f
#
_entry.id   185a9daf48ba0704ee7d722680095a6f
#
_cell.length_a   1.000
_cell.length_b   1.000
_cell.length_c   1.000
_cell.angle_alpha   90.00
_cell.angle_beta   90.00
_cell.angle_gamma   90.00
#
_symmetry.space_group_name_H-M   'P 1'
#
loop_
_entity.id
_entity.type
_entity.pdbx_description
1 polymer ?
#
loop_
_entity_poly.entity_id
_entity_poly.type
_entity_poly.pdbx_seq_one_letter_code
_entity_poly.pdbx_strand_id
1 'polypeptide(L)'
;MNDLINNLKKFANDDFPINKVSKYISQYEFSSKELDSYCFYKEKKYSRNLIHKEKDFEILIVCWNPGQGAPIHGHEGEKCWMRVESGALQICNYKLDTVNPLALTMTGLTKGAAGYLDGPAEIHSVENVYNESAISLHIYAKPFDKCDIYDLDAGIIRKTELSYDSMNKKLC
;
A
#
# COMPACT_ATOMS: atom_id res chain seq x y z
N MET A 1 17.64 -0.54 -4.09
CA MET A 1 16.90 -1.63 -3.42
C MET A 1 17.58 -2.16 -2.16
N ASN A 2 18.83 -2.62 -2.24
CA ASN A 2 19.54 -3.16 -1.05
C ASN A 2 19.59 -2.17 0.12
N ASP A 3 19.72 -0.88 -0.15
CA ASP A 3 19.74 0.14 0.88
C ASP A 3 18.38 0.27 1.60
N LEU A 4 17.26 0.24 0.85
CA LEU A 4 15.92 0.22 1.43
C LEU A 4 15.73 -1.00 2.35
N ILE A 5 16.04 -2.20 1.86
CA ILE A 5 15.93 -3.45 2.64
C ILE A 5 16.78 -3.38 3.89
N ASN A 6 18.04 -2.95 3.79
CA ASN A 6 18.95 -2.89 4.93
C ASN A 6 18.51 -1.88 6.00
N ASN A 7 17.92 -0.74 5.61
CA ASN A 7 17.39 0.21 6.57
C ASN A 7 16.08 -0.27 7.21
N LEU A 8 15.20 -0.93 6.46
CA LEU A 8 14.00 -1.55 7.04
C LEU A 8 14.36 -2.65 8.05
N LYS A 9 15.39 -3.47 7.81
CA LYS A 9 15.94 -4.41 8.79
C LYS A 9 16.40 -3.74 10.09
N LYS A 10 17.04 -2.58 10.00
CA LYS A 10 17.42 -1.80 11.20
C LYS A 10 16.19 -1.30 11.94
N PHE A 11 15.18 -0.79 11.21
CA PHE A 11 13.94 -0.33 11.83
C PHE A 11 13.14 -1.46 12.47
N ALA A 12 13.19 -2.68 11.92
CA ALA A 12 12.55 -3.86 12.50
C ALA A 12 13.06 -4.16 13.93
N ASN A 13 14.35 -3.93 14.21
CA ASN A 13 14.92 -4.10 15.55
C ASN A 13 14.36 -3.14 16.60
N ASP A 14 13.71 -2.05 16.19
CA ASP A 14 13.13 -1.00 17.03
C ASP A 14 11.61 -0.88 16.79
N ASP A 15 10.96 -1.97 16.37
CA ASP A 15 9.53 -2.08 16.04
C ASP A 15 9.05 -0.96 15.10
N PHE A 16 9.81 -0.65 14.09
CA PHE A 16 9.48 0.33 13.05
C PHE A 16 9.03 1.69 13.63
N PRO A 17 9.93 2.50 14.21
CA PRO A 17 9.59 3.80 14.78
C PRO A 17 9.00 4.72 13.72
N ILE A 18 7.72 5.09 13.86
CA ILE A 18 6.92 5.76 12.84
C ILE A 18 7.63 6.96 12.22
N ASN A 19 8.11 7.89 13.05
CA ASN A 19 8.74 9.12 12.55
C ASN A 19 10.03 8.86 11.78
N LYS A 20 10.85 7.90 12.22
CA LYS A 20 12.11 7.53 11.55
C LYS A 20 11.84 6.85 10.21
N VAL A 21 10.90 5.91 10.19
CA VAL A 21 10.50 5.18 8.98
C VAL A 21 9.88 6.14 7.96
N SER A 22 8.90 6.96 8.36
CA SER A 22 8.26 7.93 7.48
C SER A 22 9.26 8.92 6.89
N LYS A 23 10.18 9.45 7.72
CA LYS A 23 11.25 10.33 7.23
C LYS A 23 12.15 9.64 6.21
N TYR A 24 12.56 8.41 6.49
CA TYR A 24 13.42 7.65 5.59
C TYR A 24 12.71 7.35 4.26
N ILE A 25 11.46 6.85 4.31
CA ILE A 25 10.70 6.53 3.10
C ILE A 25 10.46 7.79 2.26
N SER A 26 10.13 8.94 2.88
CA SER A 26 9.90 10.19 2.14
C SER A 26 11.14 10.71 1.40
N GLN A 27 12.34 10.31 1.83
CA GLN A 27 13.63 10.74 1.25
C GLN A 27 14.27 9.67 0.35
N TYR A 28 13.75 8.44 0.37
CA TYR A 28 14.29 7.36 -0.46
C TYR A 28 13.93 7.58 -1.93
N GLU A 29 14.89 7.40 -2.81
CA GLU A 29 14.69 7.54 -4.26
C GLU A 29 15.01 6.24 -5.00
N PHE A 30 14.08 5.80 -5.83
CA PHE A 30 14.36 4.77 -6.83
C PHE A 30 15.07 5.39 -8.03
N SER A 31 16.00 4.67 -8.64
CA SER A 31 16.32 4.96 -10.03
C SER A 31 15.16 4.50 -10.92
N SER A 32 14.89 5.24 -12.01
CA SER A 32 13.78 4.88 -12.93
C SER A 32 13.91 3.44 -13.42
N LYS A 33 15.12 3.02 -13.81
CA LYS A 33 15.40 1.64 -14.26
C LYS A 33 15.09 0.59 -13.19
N GLU A 34 15.35 0.91 -11.92
CA GLU A 34 15.06 -0.01 -10.82
C GLU A 34 13.55 -0.11 -10.58
N LEU A 35 12.85 1.01 -10.51
CA LEU A 35 11.40 1.06 -10.35
C LEU A 35 10.69 0.32 -11.48
N ASP A 36 11.01 0.65 -12.74
CA ASP A 36 10.41 0.05 -13.93
C ASP A 36 10.55 -1.48 -13.95
N SER A 37 11.67 -2.00 -13.42
CA SER A 37 11.91 -3.44 -13.36
C SER A 37 10.95 -4.23 -12.47
N TYR A 38 10.18 -3.54 -11.61
CA TYR A 38 9.15 -4.13 -10.75
C TYR A 38 7.73 -3.76 -11.18
N CYS A 39 7.54 -3.02 -12.28
CA CYS A 39 6.22 -2.57 -12.73
C CYS A 39 5.60 -3.55 -13.71
N PHE A 40 4.68 -4.38 -13.25
CA PHE A 40 3.89 -5.29 -14.07
C PHE A 40 2.42 -4.91 -13.94
N TYR A 41 1.87 -4.23 -14.93
CA TYR A 41 0.48 -3.80 -14.94
C TYR A 41 -0.48 -4.93 -15.32
N LYS A 42 -1.72 -4.87 -14.82
CA LYS A 42 -2.83 -5.73 -15.24
C LYS A 42 -4.00 -4.90 -15.76
N GLU A 43 -4.73 -5.43 -16.72
CA GLU A 43 -5.86 -4.71 -17.33
C GLU A 43 -7.08 -4.59 -16.42
N LYS A 44 -7.44 -5.68 -15.71
CA LYS A 44 -8.71 -5.78 -14.98
C LYS A 44 -8.67 -5.24 -13.56
N LYS A 45 -7.50 -5.17 -12.94
CA LYS A 45 -7.31 -4.73 -11.56
C LYS A 45 -5.89 -4.20 -11.37
N TYR A 46 -5.66 -3.41 -10.33
CA TYR A 46 -4.31 -3.06 -9.93
C TYR A 46 -3.46 -4.31 -9.66
N SER A 47 -2.16 -4.20 -9.81
CA SER A 47 -1.25 -5.33 -9.60
C SER A 47 -0.38 -5.13 -8.36
N ARG A 48 -0.12 -6.22 -7.64
CA ARG A 48 0.73 -6.29 -6.47
C ARG A 48 2.04 -6.98 -6.84
N ASN A 49 3.12 -6.24 -6.92
CA ASN A 49 4.42 -6.70 -7.38
C ASN A 49 5.40 -6.77 -6.20
N LEU A 50 5.69 -7.99 -5.74
CA LEU A 50 6.55 -8.20 -4.58
C LEU A 50 8.01 -7.96 -4.93
N ILE A 51 8.64 -7.04 -4.19
CA ILE A 51 10.08 -6.79 -4.25
C ILE A 51 10.83 -7.68 -3.25
N HIS A 52 10.36 -7.67 -2.00
CA HIS A 52 11.02 -8.37 -0.89
C HIS A 52 10.00 -8.73 0.18
N LYS A 53 10.13 -9.93 0.76
CA LYS A 53 9.35 -10.36 1.92
C LYS A 53 10.24 -11.11 2.88
N GLU A 54 10.16 -10.76 4.14
CA GLU A 54 10.76 -11.50 5.25
C GLU A 54 9.81 -11.48 6.45
N LYS A 55 10.21 -12.03 7.57
CA LYS A 55 9.36 -12.19 8.76
C LYS A 55 8.77 -10.86 9.27
N ASP A 56 9.57 -9.79 9.23
CA ASP A 56 9.25 -8.55 9.91
C ASP A 56 8.69 -7.47 8.98
N PHE A 57 8.84 -7.61 7.65
CA PHE A 57 8.27 -6.68 6.67
C PHE A 57 8.19 -7.26 5.27
N GLU A 58 7.36 -6.63 4.44
CA GLU A 58 7.36 -6.82 2.99
C GLU A 58 7.33 -5.49 2.25
N ILE A 59 7.86 -5.49 1.04
CA ILE A 59 7.96 -4.33 0.14
C ILE A 59 7.29 -4.69 -1.18
N LEU A 60 6.32 -3.88 -1.62
CA LEU A 60 5.64 -4.04 -2.89
C LEU A 60 5.70 -2.76 -3.72
N ILE A 61 5.71 -2.94 -5.04
CA ILE A 61 5.25 -1.92 -5.99
C ILE A 61 3.84 -2.31 -6.43
N VAL A 62 2.94 -1.35 -6.34
CA VAL A 62 1.56 -1.49 -6.84
C VAL A 62 1.40 -0.59 -8.05
N CYS A 63 0.90 -1.18 -9.16
CA CYS A 63 0.66 -0.46 -10.40
C CYS A 63 -0.84 -0.32 -10.65
N TRP A 64 -1.26 0.88 -11.01
CA TRP A 64 -2.65 1.29 -11.13
C TRP A 64 -2.91 1.89 -12.52
N ASN A 65 -3.72 1.22 -13.34
CA ASN A 65 -4.26 1.86 -14.54
C ASN A 65 -5.43 2.78 -14.16
N PRO A 66 -5.81 3.73 -15.04
CA PRO A 66 -6.99 4.56 -14.84
C PRO A 66 -8.25 3.74 -14.49
N GLY A 67 -9.00 4.17 -13.49
CA GLY A 67 -10.20 3.52 -13.00
C GLY A 67 -9.98 2.30 -12.08
N GLN A 68 -8.74 1.93 -11.79
CA GLN A 68 -8.45 0.84 -10.86
C GLN A 68 -8.38 1.33 -9.42
N GLY A 69 -8.85 0.51 -8.47
CA GLY A 69 -8.82 0.86 -7.06
C GLY A 69 -8.81 -0.36 -6.14
N ALA A 70 -8.33 -0.14 -4.93
CA ALA A 70 -8.48 -1.03 -3.79
C ALA A 70 -9.66 -0.54 -2.95
N PRO A 71 -10.61 -1.41 -2.60
CA PRO A 71 -11.75 -1.05 -1.76
C PRO A 71 -11.29 -0.58 -0.37
N ILE A 72 -12.21 -0.15 0.48
CA ILE A 72 -11.89 0.17 1.88
C ILE A 72 -11.37 -1.10 2.56
N HIS A 73 -10.13 -1.05 3.04
CA HIS A 73 -9.46 -2.22 3.63
C HIS A 73 -8.59 -1.83 4.83
N GLY A 74 -8.36 -2.81 5.69
CA GLY A 74 -7.45 -2.72 6.83
C GLY A 74 -6.14 -3.48 6.61
N HIS A 75 -5.21 -3.34 7.55
CA HIS A 75 -3.88 -3.93 7.48
C HIS A 75 -3.60 -4.91 8.64
N GLU A 76 -4.65 -5.57 9.17
CA GLU A 76 -4.55 -6.53 10.29
C GLU A 76 -3.91 -5.95 11.58
N GLY A 77 -3.99 -4.63 11.76
CA GLY A 77 -3.33 -3.94 12.87
C GLY A 77 -1.83 -3.66 12.65
N GLU A 78 -1.29 -4.03 11.50
CA GLU A 78 0.11 -3.81 11.17
C GLU A 78 0.34 -2.42 10.56
N LYS A 79 1.54 -1.88 10.75
CA LYS A 79 1.92 -0.57 10.21
C LYS A 79 2.08 -0.66 8.68
N CYS A 80 1.37 0.20 7.97
CA CYS A 80 1.45 0.29 6.51
C CYS A 80 1.84 1.70 6.08
N TRP A 81 2.90 1.81 5.29
CA TRP A 81 3.27 3.05 4.60
C TRP A 81 3.06 2.87 3.10
N MET A 82 2.44 3.86 2.49
CA MET A 82 2.27 3.94 1.04
C MET A 82 2.84 5.27 0.54
N ARG A 83 3.73 5.23 -0.46
CA ARG A 83 4.22 6.43 -1.14
C ARG A 83 3.92 6.36 -2.62
N VAL A 84 3.37 7.43 -3.18
CA VAL A 84 3.17 7.55 -4.62
C VAL A 84 4.51 7.84 -5.29
N GLU A 85 4.93 6.97 -6.23
CA GLU A 85 6.19 7.09 -6.96
C GLU A 85 6.00 7.82 -8.30
N SER A 86 4.86 7.60 -8.95
CA SER A 86 4.53 8.22 -10.24
C SER A 86 3.02 8.37 -10.40
N GLY A 87 2.57 9.36 -11.15
CA GLY A 87 1.16 9.66 -11.34
C GLY A 87 0.51 10.29 -10.11
N ALA A 88 -0.77 10.01 -9.93
CA ALA A 88 -1.53 10.45 -8.77
C ALA A 88 -2.59 9.41 -8.39
N LEU A 89 -2.92 9.34 -7.10
CA LEU A 89 -3.96 8.48 -6.55
C LEU A 89 -4.88 9.28 -5.64
N GLN A 90 -6.15 8.93 -5.62
CA GLN A 90 -7.08 9.36 -4.59
C GLN A 90 -6.97 8.41 -3.41
N ILE A 91 -6.74 8.96 -2.22
CA ILE A 91 -6.55 8.22 -0.97
C ILE A 91 -7.58 8.70 0.02
N CYS A 92 -8.42 7.79 0.51
CA CYS A 92 -9.40 8.07 1.55
C CYS A 92 -9.04 7.28 2.80
N ASN A 93 -8.81 7.97 3.91
CA ASN A 93 -8.57 7.37 5.20
C ASN A 93 -9.85 7.31 6.03
N TYR A 94 -10.03 6.24 6.79
CA TYR A 94 -11.24 5.99 7.58
C TYR A 94 -10.90 5.58 9.01
N LYS A 95 -11.86 5.82 9.89
CA LYS A 95 -11.92 5.29 11.24
C LYS A 95 -13.12 4.36 11.36
N LEU A 96 -12.92 3.20 11.95
CA LEU A 96 -14.04 2.30 12.30
C LEU A 96 -14.77 2.85 13.52
N ASP A 97 -16.06 3.14 13.37
CA ASP A 97 -16.90 3.62 14.46
C ASP A 97 -17.62 2.45 15.15
N THR A 98 -18.29 1.59 14.35
CA THR A 98 -18.97 0.41 14.84
C THR A 98 -18.86 -0.75 13.85
N VAL A 99 -18.91 -1.97 14.37
CA VAL A 99 -18.90 -3.20 13.56
C VAL A 99 -20.32 -3.65 13.24
N ASN A 100 -21.28 -3.42 14.14
CA ASN A 100 -22.66 -3.81 13.96
C ASN A 100 -23.64 -2.76 14.55
N PRO A 101 -24.34 -1.98 13.70
CA PRO A 101 -24.17 -1.92 12.24
C PRO A 101 -22.78 -1.44 11.83
N LEU A 102 -22.31 -1.87 10.67
CA LEU A 102 -21.00 -1.42 10.16
C LEU A 102 -21.06 0.06 9.82
N ALA A 103 -20.19 0.86 10.46
CA ALA A 103 -20.06 2.27 10.19
C ALA A 103 -18.59 2.70 10.24
N LEU A 104 -18.21 3.51 9.25
CA LEU A 104 -16.88 4.13 9.14
C LEU A 104 -17.04 5.63 8.94
N THR A 105 -16.24 6.40 9.64
CA THR A 105 -16.10 7.85 9.38
C THR A 105 -14.88 8.09 8.50
N MET A 106 -15.08 8.79 7.36
CA MET A 106 -13.96 9.27 6.56
C MET A 106 -13.21 10.36 7.34
N THR A 107 -11.93 10.14 7.56
CA THR A 107 -11.06 11.07 8.32
C THR A 107 -10.17 11.92 7.41
N GLY A 108 -10.01 11.53 6.15
CA GLY A 108 -9.24 12.26 5.18
C GLY A 108 -9.53 11.83 3.75
N LEU A 109 -9.45 12.78 2.83
CA LEU A 109 -9.51 12.59 1.38
C LEU A 109 -8.39 13.42 0.76
N THR A 110 -7.46 12.75 0.10
CA THR A 110 -6.27 13.40 -0.44
C THR A 110 -6.00 12.96 -1.88
N LYS A 111 -5.62 13.91 -2.73
CA LYS A 111 -4.93 13.63 -3.98
C LYS A 111 -3.44 13.48 -3.67
N GLY A 112 -2.95 12.24 -3.61
CA GLY A 112 -1.52 11.94 -3.49
C GLY A 112 -0.87 11.96 -4.87
N ALA A 113 -0.05 12.96 -5.16
CA ALA A 113 0.84 12.97 -6.33
C ALA A 113 2.20 12.36 -5.97
N ALA A 114 3.09 12.20 -6.96
CA ALA A 114 4.44 11.68 -6.75
C ALA A 114 5.16 12.34 -5.57
N GLY A 115 5.71 11.54 -4.67
CA GLY A 115 6.32 11.95 -3.41
C GLY A 115 5.38 11.98 -2.21
N TYR A 116 4.04 11.92 -2.42
CA TYR A 116 3.10 11.86 -1.30
C TYR A 116 3.24 10.55 -0.53
N LEU A 117 3.41 10.67 0.78
CA LEU A 117 3.47 9.55 1.72
C LEU A 117 2.21 9.51 2.57
N ASP A 118 1.50 8.39 2.55
CA ASP A 118 0.42 8.04 3.46
C ASP A 118 0.90 7.01 4.48
N GLY A 119 0.50 7.17 5.72
CA GLY A 119 0.75 6.16 6.74
C GLY A 119 1.63 6.58 7.92
N PRO A 120 1.66 5.67 8.91
CA PRO A 120 1.01 4.37 8.84
C PRO A 120 -0.53 4.51 8.86
N ALA A 121 -1.16 3.96 7.81
CA ALA A 121 -2.61 3.97 7.67
C ALA A 121 -3.21 2.72 8.33
N GLU A 122 -4.35 2.87 9.04
CA GLU A 122 -5.09 1.76 9.64
C GLU A 122 -6.12 1.20 8.66
N ILE A 123 -7.02 2.06 8.17
CA ILE A 123 -8.07 1.72 7.20
C ILE A 123 -8.07 2.78 6.12
N HIS A 124 -7.96 2.37 4.87
CA HIS A 124 -8.05 3.28 3.73
C HIS A 124 -8.63 2.63 2.48
N SER A 125 -9.01 3.46 1.51
CA SER A 125 -9.18 3.08 0.12
C SER A 125 -8.22 3.88 -0.75
N VAL A 126 -7.77 3.26 -1.84
CA VAL A 126 -6.86 3.89 -2.80
C VAL A 126 -7.41 3.67 -4.19
N GLU A 127 -7.52 4.72 -4.99
CA GLU A 127 -8.12 4.66 -6.31
C GLU A 127 -7.38 5.55 -7.30
N ASN A 128 -7.15 5.05 -8.50
CA ASN A 128 -6.69 5.85 -9.61
C ASN A 128 -7.91 6.43 -10.37
N VAL A 129 -8.38 7.58 -9.94
CA VAL A 129 -9.49 8.34 -10.58
C VAL A 129 -9.01 9.25 -11.70
N TYR A 130 -7.72 9.19 -12.05
CA TYR A 130 -7.06 10.05 -13.04
C TYR A 130 -6.86 9.30 -14.36
N ASN A 131 -6.49 10.04 -15.42
CA ASN A 131 -6.35 9.51 -16.77
C ASN A 131 -4.98 8.88 -17.07
N GLU A 132 -4.04 8.97 -16.17
CA GLU A 132 -2.70 8.41 -16.31
C GLU A 132 -2.50 7.26 -15.32
N SER A 133 -1.65 6.30 -15.69
CA SER A 133 -1.27 5.22 -14.79
C SER A 133 -0.46 5.77 -13.60
N ALA A 134 -0.60 5.13 -12.46
CA ALA A 134 0.14 5.49 -11.25
C ALA A 134 0.92 4.29 -10.72
N ILE A 135 1.94 4.59 -9.93
CA ILE A 135 2.79 3.62 -9.23
C ILE A 135 2.89 4.04 -7.77
N SER A 136 2.75 3.09 -6.87
CA SER A 136 2.98 3.31 -5.44
C SER A 136 3.88 2.25 -4.82
N LEU A 137 4.76 2.69 -3.91
CA LEU A 137 5.53 1.84 -3.01
C LEU A 137 4.68 1.55 -1.78
N HIS A 138 4.64 0.29 -1.36
CA HIS A 138 4.00 -0.14 -0.12
C HIS A 138 5.00 -0.88 0.75
N ILE A 139 5.00 -0.56 2.04
CA ILE A 139 5.80 -1.24 3.07
C ILE A 139 4.86 -1.64 4.19
N TYR A 140 4.77 -2.94 4.44
CA TYR A 140 3.98 -3.51 5.52
C TYR A 140 4.90 -4.08 6.61
N ALA A 141 4.70 -3.66 7.81
CA ALA A 141 5.42 -4.12 8.98
C ALA A 141 4.41 -4.54 10.07
N LYS A 142 4.00 -5.84 10.06
CA LYS A 142 4.56 -7.04 9.40
C LYS A 142 3.77 -7.46 8.15
N PRO A 143 4.27 -8.48 7.39
CA PRO A 143 3.53 -9.07 6.28
C PRO A 143 2.23 -9.74 6.75
N PHE A 144 1.19 -9.67 5.91
CA PHE A 144 -0.07 -10.37 6.12
C PHE A 144 -0.60 -10.94 4.80
N ASP A 145 -1.20 -12.13 4.86
CA ASP A 145 -1.71 -12.83 3.67
C ASP A 145 -3.24 -12.66 3.50
N LYS A 146 -3.90 -11.97 4.43
CA LYS A 146 -5.34 -11.65 4.39
C LYS A 146 -5.54 -10.23 4.90
N CYS A 147 -6.59 -9.57 4.43
CA CYS A 147 -7.01 -8.27 4.97
C CYS A 147 -8.52 -8.20 5.11
N ASP A 148 -8.98 -7.31 5.98
CA ASP A 148 -10.38 -6.95 6.10
C ASP A 148 -10.77 -6.01 4.98
N ILE A 149 -11.85 -6.34 4.27
CA ILE A 149 -12.55 -5.46 3.33
C ILE A 149 -13.84 -5.01 3.99
N TYR A 150 -14.04 -3.70 4.07
CA TYR A 150 -15.21 -3.08 4.68
C TYR A 150 -16.23 -2.75 3.59
N ASP A 151 -17.25 -3.61 3.45
CA ASP A 151 -18.32 -3.46 2.49
C ASP A 151 -19.49 -2.70 3.13
N LEU A 152 -19.53 -1.38 2.94
CA LEU A 152 -20.54 -0.51 3.54
C LEU A 152 -21.92 -0.73 2.93
N ASP A 153 -22.01 -1.13 1.66
CA ASP A 153 -23.29 -1.38 0.99
C ASP A 153 -23.95 -2.65 1.54
N ALA A 154 -23.15 -3.69 1.76
CA ALA A 154 -23.62 -4.93 2.37
C ALA A 154 -23.65 -4.87 3.91
N GLY A 155 -23.05 -3.86 4.53
CA GLY A 155 -22.98 -3.72 5.98
C GLY A 155 -22.11 -4.78 6.67
N ILE A 156 -21.10 -5.33 5.99
CA ILE A 156 -20.27 -6.43 6.50
C ILE A 156 -18.77 -6.20 6.31
N ILE A 157 -17.98 -6.87 7.14
CA ILE A 157 -16.53 -6.99 6.96
C ILE A 157 -16.24 -8.37 6.39
N ARG A 158 -15.45 -8.44 5.31
CA ARG A 158 -15.02 -9.70 4.68
C ARG A 158 -13.52 -9.87 4.78
N LYS A 159 -13.07 -11.05 5.20
CA LYS A 159 -11.65 -11.44 5.04
C LYS A 159 -11.37 -11.80 3.59
N THR A 160 -10.36 -11.17 3.01
CA THR A 160 -9.94 -11.43 1.63
C THR A 160 -8.49 -11.89 1.61
N GLU A 161 -8.21 -12.98 0.91
CA GLU A 161 -6.84 -13.47 0.69
C GLU A 161 -6.12 -12.56 -0.30
N LEU A 162 -4.86 -12.30 -0.01
CA LEU A 162 -3.98 -11.48 -0.83
C LEU A 162 -3.01 -12.37 -1.62
N SER A 163 -2.73 -11.96 -2.85
CA SER A 163 -1.76 -12.62 -3.72
C SER A 163 -0.84 -11.60 -4.37
N TYR A 164 0.28 -12.07 -4.87
CA TYR A 164 1.18 -11.26 -5.69
C TYR A 164 0.96 -11.59 -7.16
N ASP A 165 1.06 -10.58 -8.01
CA ASP A 165 0.96 -10.71 -9.47
C ASP A 165 2.34 -10.88 -10.10
N SER A 166 3.39 -10.41 -9.43
CA SER A 166 4.78 -10.73 -9.75
C SER A 166 5.63 -10.84 -8.48
N MET A 167 6.70 -11.61 -8.54
CA MET A 167 7.70 -11.74 -7.47
C MET A 167 9.10 -11.69 -8.06
N ASN A 168 10.00 -10.90 -7.44
CA ASN A 168 11.39 -10.82 -7.87
C ASN A 168 11.55 -10.56 -9.37
N LYS A 169 10.78 -9.61 -9.92
CA LYS A 169 10.78 -9.19 -11.34
C LYS A 169 10.28 -10.26 -12.33
N LYS A 170 9.46 -11.20 -11.89
CA LYS A 170 8.85 -12.24 -12.73
C LYS A 170 7.36 -12.35 -12.42
N LEU A 171 6.54 -12.47 -13.45
CA LEU A 171 5.10 -12.76 -13.31
C LEU A 171 4.88 -14.11 -12.61
N CYS A 172 3.85 -14.15 -11.73
CA CYS A 172 3.41 -15.39 -11.07
C CYS A 172 2.52 -16.22 -11.99
#